data_705d37fbc7142eba8013ed9a93a5d528
#
_entry.id   705d37fbc7142eba8013ed9a93a5d528
#
_cell.length_a   1.000
_cell.length_b   1.000
_cell.length_c   1.000
_cell.angle_alpha   90.00
_cell.angle_beta   90.00
_cell.angle_gamma   90.00
#
_symmetry.space_group_name_H-M   'P 1'
#
loop_
_entity.id
_entity.type
_entity.pdbx_description
1 polymer ?
#
loop_
_entity_poly.entity_id
_entity_poly.type
_entity_poly.pdbx_seq_one_letter_code
_entity_poly.pdbx_strand_id
1 'polypeptide(L)'
;MNTLSLKKDYQERIIPALTKEFGYTTIMQVPRLEKIVLNQGLGIAVADKKIIDTAINEMTAITGQKAVQTLSKKDISNFKLRKKMPVGVRVTLRDKKMYEFLERLVKVALPRIRDFKGIEGKLDGRGNYTLGITEQIIFPEINIDSISKILGMNITFVTSARTDEEGYALLREFGLPFKKN
;
A
#
# COMPACT_ATOMS: atom_id res chain seq x y z
N MET A 1 -7.61 18.60 6.55
CA MET A 1 -8.30 17.30 6.57
C MET A 1 -7.94 16.61 7.90
N ASN A 2 -8.94 16.23 8.70
CA ASN A 2 -8.69 15.69 10.03
C ASN A 2 -8.19 14.24 9.92
N THR A 3 -6.90 14.02 10.03
CA THR A 3 -6.23 12.69 10.05
C THR A 3 -6.69 11.78 11.20
N LEU A 4 -7.49 12.31 12.10
CA LEU A 4 -8.17 11.59 13.18
C LEU A 4 -9.43 10.84 12.72
N SER A 5 -9.87 11.03 11.45
CA SER A 5 -11.14 10.49 10.96
C SER A 5 -11.13 8.95 10.90
N LEU A 6 -10.24 8.33 10.10
CA LEU A 6 -10.25 6.87 9.94
C LEU A 6 -9.86 6.08 11.20
N LYS A 7 -8.99 6.65 12.07
CA LYS A 7 -8.66 5.98 13.33
C LYS A 7 -9.84 6.02 14.31
N LYS A 8 -10.60 7.12 14.34
CA LYS A 8 -11.85 7.22 15.10
C LYS A 8 -12.93 6.32 14.50
N ASP A 9 -13.09 6.36 13.18
CA ASP A 9 -14.04 5.48 12.47
C ASP A 9 -13.76 4.00 12.77
N TYR A 10 -12.49 3.60 12.85
CA TYR A 10 -12.12 2.25 13.26
C TYR A 10 -12.65 1.92 14.65
N GLN A 11 -12.45 2.82 15.62
CA GLN A 11 -12.87 2.58 17.01
C GLN A 11 -14.39 2.65 17.21
N GLU A 12 -15.07 3.60 16.57
CA GLU A 12 -16.47 3.90 16.81
C GLU A 12 -17.41 3.08 15.92
N ARG A 13 -17.00 2.73 14.69
CA ARG A 13 -17.85 2.08 13.70
C ARG A 13 -17.37 0.69 13.34
N ILE A 14 -16.09 0.52 13.01
CA ILE A 14 -15.56 -0.73 12.41
C ILE A 14 -15.48 -1.83 13.47
N ILE A 15 -14.98 -1.54 14.67
CA ILE A 15 -14.89 -2.53 15.75
C ILE A 15 -16.27 -3.12 16.09
N PRO A 16 -17.34 -2.34 16.35
CA PRO A 16 -18.66 -2.88 16.60
C PRO A 16 -19.22 -3.69 15.43
N ALA A 17 -19.00 -3.25 14.18
CA ALA A 17 -19.47 -3.94 12.99
C ALA A 17 -18.83 -5.33 12.86
N LEU A 18 -17.50 -5.43 12.96
CA LEU A 18 -16.77 -6.70 12.89
C LEU A 18 -17.08 -7.62 14.08
N THR A 19 -17.27 -7.05 15.28
CA THR A 19 -17.66 -7.84 16.46
C THR A 19 -19.01 -8.51 16.25
N LYS A 20 -19.95 -7.79 15.63
CA LYS A 20 -21.28 -8.35 15.31
C LYS A 20 -21.22 -9.39 14.19
N GLU A 21 -20.38 -9.18 13.16
CA GLU A 21 -20.27 -10.07 12.00
C GLU A 21 -19.58 -11.40 12.37
N PHE A 22 -18.52 -11.35 13.17
CA PHE A 22 -17.69 -12.54 13.52
C PHE A 22 -17.91 -13.07 14.95
N GLY A 23 -18.71 -12.40 15.78
CA GLY A 23 -19.03 -12.86 17.14
C GLY A 23 -17.85 -12.83 18.12
N TYR A 24 -16.96 -11.84 18.00
CA TYR A 24 -15.82 -11.73 18.92
C TYR A 24 -16.26 -11.47 20.36
N THR A 25 -15.62 -12.16 21.31
CA THR A 25 -15.90 -12.02 22.74
C THR A 25 -15.16 -10.83 23.36
N THR A 26 -14.03 -10.43 22.79
CA THR A 26 -13.20 -9.31 23.29
C THR A 26 -12.78 -8.39 22.14
N ILE A 27 -12.66 -7.10 22.44
CA ILE A 27 -12.21 -6.08 21.47
C ILE A 27 -10.79 -6.40 20.93
N MET A 28 -9.97 -7.08 21.72
CA MET A 28 -8.60 -7.42 21.34
C MET A 28 -8.51 -8.52 20.25
N GLN A 29 -9.59 -9.25 20.02
CA GLN A 29 -9.69 -10.25 18.94
C GLN A 29 -9.98 -9.60 17.58
N VAL A 30 -10.58 -8.41 17.59
CA VAL A 30 -10.96 -7.70 16.36
C VAL A 30 -9.72 -7.40 15.52
N PRO A 31 -9.72 -7.79 14.23
CA PRO A 31 -8.61 -7.53 13.34
C PRO A 31 -8.35 -6.01 13.18
N ARG A 32 -7.08 -5.64 13.12
CA ARG A 32 -6.65 -4.26 12.92
C ARG A 32 -5.61 -4.15 11.80
N LEU A 33 -5.52 -3.00 11.21
CA LEU A 33 -4.45 -2.68 10.28
C LEU A 33 -3.17 -2.39 11.07
N GLU A 34 -2.10 -3.15 10.80
CA GLU A 34 -0.83 -3.02 11.50
C GLU A 34 0.14 -2.08 10.80
N LYS A 35 0.24 -2.22 9.48
CA LYS A 35 1.11 -1.40 8.64
C LYS A 35 0.67 -1.45 7.18
N ILE A 36 1.07 -0.42 6.42
CA ILE A 36 1.01 -0.42 4.96
C ILE A 36 2.44 -0.36 4.43
N VAL A 37 2.77 -1.26 3.53
CA VAL A 37 4.09 -1.31 2.90
C VAL A 37 3.94 -0.97 1.43
N LEU A 38 4.59 0.11 1.01
CA LEU A 38 4.74 0.45 -0.39
C LEU A 38 6.08 -0.08 -0.89
N ASN A 39 6.07 -0.73 -2.04
CA ASN A 39 7.27 -1.24 -2.67
C ASN A 39 7.23 -0.97 -4.18
N GLN A 40 8.33 -0.50 -4.70
CA GLN A 40 8.53 -0.24 -6.12
C GLN A 40 9.77 -1.00 -6.59
N GLY A 41 9.56 -1.98 -7.47
CA GLY A 41 10.65 -2.75 -8.08
C GLY A 41 11.20 -2.02 -9.29
N LEU A 42 12.50 -1.73 -9.28
CA LEU A 42 13.18 -0.94 -10.31
C LEU A 42 14.28 -1.77 -10.98
N GLY A 43 13.89 -2.79 -11.74
CA GLY A 43 14.87 -3.62 -12.49
C GLY A 43 15.73 -2.81 -13.48
N ILE A 44 15.21 -1.67 -13.95
CA ILE A 44 15.90 -0.75 -14.86
C ILE A 44 17.05 -0.01 -14.16
N ALA A 45 17.03 0.10 -12.84
CA ALA A 45 18.06 0.76 -12.05
C ALA A 45 19.45 0.11 -12.18
N VAL A 46 19.51 -1.12 -12.68
CA VAL A 46 20.79 -1.78 -13.02
C VAL A 46 21.52 -1.02 -14.13
N ALA A 47 20.78 -0.46 -15.09
CA ALA A 47 21.34 0.33 -16.19
C ALA A 47 21.46 1.82 -15.83
N ASP A 48 20.48 2.37 -15.13
CA ASP A 48 20.44 3.79 -14.76
C ASP A 48 20.14 3.99 -13.26
N LYS A 49 21.16 4.32 -12.51
CA LYS A 49 21.07 4.54 -11.05
C LYS A 49 20.25 5.77 -10.68
N LYS A 50 20.15 6.79 -11.56
CA LYS A 50 19.41 8.03 -11.27
C LYS A 50 17.92 7.77 -11.05
N ILE A 51 17.36 6.70 -11.63
CA ILE A 51 15.97 6.30 -11.46
C ILE A 51 15.66 6.00 -9.99
N ILE A 52 16.63 5.50 -9.22
CA ILE A 52 16.44 5.22 -7.78
C ILE A 52 16.21 6.52 -6.99
N ASP A 53 16.99 7.56 -7.26
CA ASP A 53 16.86 8.84 -6.55
C ASP A 53 15.52 9.51 -6.88
N THR A 54 15.11 9.46 -8.15
CA THR A 54 13.79 9.94 -8.59
C THR A 54 12.68 9.16 -7.87
N ALA A 55 12.75 7.84 -7.86
CA ALA A 55 11.74 6.99 -7.19
C ALA A 55 11.70 7.21 -5.66
N ILE A 56 12.85 7.48 -5.01
CA ILE A 56 12.89 7.84 -3.59
C ILE A 56 12.13 9.15 -3.36
N ASN A 57 12.36 10.16 -4.20
CA ASN A 57 11.70 11.46 -4.07
C ASN A 57 10.19 11.34 -4.32
N GLU A 58 9.77 10.64 -5.37
CA GLU A 58 8.36 10.38 -5.68
C GLU A 58 7.65 9.63 -4.53
N MET A 59 8.23 8.51 -4.08
CA MET A 59 7.69 7.71 -2.99
C MET A 59 7.63 8.50 -1.67
N THR A 60 8.62 9.36 -1.43
CA THR A 60 8.65 10.26 -0.27
C THR A 60 7.55 11.31 -0.36
N ALA A 61 7.31 11.89 -1.54
CA ALA A 61 6.22 12.84 -1.77
C ALA A 61 4.83 12.19 -1.53
N ILE A 62 4.62 10.98 -2.08
CA ILE A 62 3.37 10.23 -1.91
C ILE A 62 3.09 9.90 -0.45
N THR A 63 4.10 9.46 0.30
CA THR A 63 3.91 8.88 1.64
C THR A 63 4.12 9.86 2.78
N GLY A 64 4.77 11.00 2.52
CA GLY A 64 5.21 11.93 3.55
C GLY A 64 6.27 11.33 4.50
N GLN A 65 6.91 10.22 4.10
CA GLN A 65 7.98 9.57 4.85
C GLN A 65 9.11 9.22 3.91
N LYS A 66 10.36 9.51 4.31
CA LYS A 66 11.54 9.24 3.49
C LYS A 66 11.61 7.77 3.11
N ALA A 67 11.65 7.52 1.81
CA ALA A 67 11.75 6.18 1.25
C ALA A 67 13.18 5.64 1.37
N VAL A 68 13.30 4.30 1.46
CA VAL A 68 14.56 3.60 1.60
C VAL A 68 14.80 2.73 0.38
N GLN A 69 15.99 2.81 -0.20
CA GLN A 69 16.40 1.92 -1.27
C GLN A 69 16.53 0.47 -0.79
N THR A 70 16.15 -0.47 -1.63
CA THR A 70 16.32 -1.89 -1.39
C THR A 70 17.49 -2.42 -2.23
N LEU A 71 18.40 -3.14 -1.55
CA LEU A 71 19.63 -3.63 -2.16
C LEU A 71 19.51 -5.13 -2.49
N SER A 72 20.15 -5.53 -3.58
CA SER A 72 20.25 -6.95 -3.95
C SER A 72 21.04 -7.73 -2.90
N LYS A 73 20.54 -8.92 -2.57
CA LYS A 73 21.19 -9.85 -1.62
C LYS A 73 22.16 -10.81 -2.30
N LYS A 74 21.97 -11.09 -3.59
CA LYS A 74 22.72 -12.10 -4.37
C LYS A 74 23.22 -11.50 -5.69
N ASP A 75 24.28 -12.11 -6.21
CA ASP A 75 24.75 -11.87 -7.57
C ASP A 75 23.95 -12.74 -8.54
N ILE A 76 23.43 -12.14 -9.62
CA ILE A 76 22.68 -12.86 -10.67
C ILE A 76 23.19 -12.36 -12.01
N SER A 77 24.01 -13.19 -12.68
CA SER A 77 24.68 -12.83 -13.94
C SER A 77 23.71 -12.55 -15.09
N ASN A 78 22.64 -13.33 -15.22
CA ASN A 78 21.63 -13.16 -16.26
C ASN A 78 20.96 -11.78 -16.22
N PHE A 79 20.81 -11.17 -15.04
CA PHE A 79 20.24 -9.85 -14.87
C PHE A 79 21.31 -8.75 -14.72
N LYS A 80 22.59 -9.08 -14.94
CA LYS A 80 23.73 -8.16 -14.70
C LYS A 80 23.72 -7.53 -13.30
N LEU A 81 23.19 -8.26 -12.33
CA LEU A 81 22.97 -7.81 -10.97
C LEU A 81 24.09 -8.29 -10.06
N ARG A 82 24.64 -7.37 -9.27
CA ARG A 82 25.63 -7.67 -8.22
C ARG A 82 25.06 -7.40 -6.84
N LYS A 83 25.58 -8.09 -5.84
CA LYS A 83 25.25 -7.88 -4.43
C LYS A 83 25.45 -6.41 -4.05
N LYS A 84 24.53 -5.87 -3.25
CA LYS A 84 24.45 -4.47 -2.83
C LYS A 84 24.11 -3.45 -3.93
N MET A 85 23.73 -3.89 -5.13
CA MET A 85 23.16 -2.96 -6.10
C MET A 85 21.74 -2.56 -5.72
N PRO A 86 21.36 -1.27 -5.84
CA PRO A 86 19.99 -0.84 -5.58
C PRO A 86 19.05 -1.35 -6.68
N VAL A 87 17.94 -1.98 -6.30
CA VAL A 87 16.98 -2.63 -7.20
C VAL A 87 15.53 -2.21 -6.98
N GLY A 88 15.29 -1.34 -6.02
CA GLY A 88 13.95 -0.85 -5.72
C GLY A 88 13.93 0.12 -4.56
N VAL A 89 12.73 0.58 -4.24
CA VAL A 89 12.44 1.53 -3.17
C VAL A 89 11.30 1.00 -2.32
N ARG A 90 11.37 1.21 -1.00
CA ARG A 90 10.34 0.76 -0.07
C ARG A 90 10.05 1.81 1.01
N VAL A 91 8.77 1.88 1.42
CA VAL A 91 8.32 2.62 2.61
C VAL A 91 7.40 1.73 3.43
N THR A 92 7.50 1.84 4.75
CA THR A 92 6.56 1.18 5.68
C THR A 92 5.89 2.24 6.52
N LEU A 93 4.57 2.36 6.38
CA LEU A 93 3.75 3.31 7.12
C LEU A 93 3.06 2.63 8.30
N ARG A 94 3.00 3.33 9.42
CA ARG A 94 2.32 2.90 10.64
C ARG A 94 1.55 4.07 11.27
N ASP A 95 0.58 3.73 12.12
CA ASP A 95 -0.23 4.65 12.92
C ASP A 95 -0.80 5.82 12.09
N LYS A 96 -0.56 7.06 12.47
CA LYS A 96 -1.16 8.25 11.83
C LYS A 96 -0.92 8.31 10.32
N LYS A 97 0.34 8.14 9.89
CA LYS A 97 0.72 8.16 8.47
C LYS A 97 0.07 7.04 7.66
N MET A 98 -0.15 5.90 8.28
CA MET A 98 -0.83 4.77 7.66
C MET A 98 -2.31 5.08 7.36
N TYR A 99 -3.04 5.61 8.34
CA TYR A 99 -4.45 5.98 8.14
C TYR A 99 -4.62 7.15 7.19
N GLU A 100 -3.73 8.13 7.25
CA GLU A 100 -3.71 9.26 6.33
C GLU A 100 -3.48 8.81 4.87
N PHE A 101 -2.51 7.94 4.66
CA PHE A 101 -2.24 7.37 3.35
C PHE A 101 -3.44 6.53 2.85
N LEU A 102 -4.03 5.70 3.71
CA LEU A 102 -5.21 4.89 3.36
C LEU A 102 -6.39 5.78 2.93
N GLU A 103 -6.65 6.86 3.65
CA GLU A 103 -7.73 7.79 3.31
C GLU A 103 -7.50 8.45 1.94
N ARG A 104 -6.29 8.92 1.66
CA ARG A 104 -5.94 9.50 0.35
C ARG A 104 -6.01 8.47 -0.77
N LEU A 105 -5.55 7.26 -0.52
CA LEU A 105 -5.62 6.17 -1.49
C LEU A 105 -7.06 5.88 -1.90
N VAL A 106 -7.96 5.68 -0.92
CA VAL A 106 -9.36 5.31 -1.18
C VAL A 106 -10.14 6.47 -1.79
N LYS A 107 -10.01 7.70 -1.25
CA LYS A 107 -10.85 8.84 -1.65
C LYS A 107 -10.34 9.58 -2.89
N VAL A 108 -9.02 9.57 -3.13
CA VAL A 108 -8.40 10.40 -4.18
C VAL A 108 -7.70 9.57 -5.24
N ALA A 109 -6.80 8.65 -4.85
CA ALA A 109 -5.95 7.96 -5.80
C ALA A 109 -6.70 6.88 -6.61
N LEU A 110 -7.45 5.98 -5.95
CA LEU A 110 -8.18 4.92 -6.63
C LEU A 110 -9.21 5.42 -7.65
N PRO A 111 -10.03 6.45 -7.37
CA PRO A 111 -10.96 6.98 -8.37
C PRO A 111 -10.30 7.60 -9.60
N ARG A 112 -9.01 7.97 -9.53
CA ARG A 112 -8.24 8.53 -10.65
C ARG A 112 -7.66 7.47 -11.58
N ILE A 113 -7.73 6.19 -11.20
CA ILE A 113 -7.31 5.10 -12.09
C ILE A 113 -8.25 5.06 -13.29
N ARG A 114 -7.67 5.06 -14.49
CA ARG A 114 -8.44 4.95 -15.74
C ARG A 114 -9.18 3.61 -15.78
N ASP A 115 -10.47 3.65 -16.15
CA ASP A 115 -11.35 2.47 -16.24
C ASP A 115 -11.41 1.63 -14.95
N PHE A 116 -11.39 2.30 -13.79
CA PHE A 116 -11.41 1.62 -12.51
C PHE A 116 -12.73 0.83 -12.30
N LYS A 117 -12.62 -0.49 -12.22
CA LYS A 117 -13.75 -1.42 -12.01
C LYS A 117 -13.77 -2.07 -10.63
N GLY A 118 -13.04 -1.49 -9.66
CA GLY A 118 -12.83 -2.09 -8.34
C GLY A 118 -11.59 -2.98 -8.28
N ILE A 119 -11.18 -3.33 -7.07
CA ILE A 119 -10.00 -4.15 -6.78
C ILE A 119 -10.41 -5.62 -6.61
N GLU A 120 -9.52 -6.55 -6.94
CA GLU A 120 -9.77 -7.98 -6.74
C GLU A 120 -9.71 -8.32 -5.26
N GLY A 121 -10.62 -9.16 -4.80
CA GLY A 121 -10.73 -9.55 -3.38
C GLY A 121 -9.85 -10.73 -2.98
N LYS A 122 -8.76 -11.04 -3.70
CA LYS A 122 -7.89 -12.17 -3.39
C LYS A 122 -6.81 -11.76 -2.38
N LEU A 123 -6.86 -12.32 -1.18
CA LEU A 123 -5.90 -12.15 -0.11
C LEU A 123 -4.82 -13.26 -0.15
N ASP A 124 -3.88 -13.22 0.80
CA ASP A 124 -2.69 -14.11 0.84
C ASP A 124 -2.89 -15.42 1.64
N GLY A 125 -4.09 -15.71 2.14
CA GLY A 125 -4.39 -16.84 3.03
C GLY A 125 -4.16 -16.52 4.52
N ARG A 126 -3.72 -15.32 4.85
CA ARG A 126 -3.45 -14.85 6.22
C ARG A 126 -4.05 -13.47 6.51
N GLY A 127 -5.04 -13.07 5.72
CA GLY A 127 -5.73 -11.79 5.88
C GLY A 127 -4.94 -10.56 5.45
N ASN A 128 -3.80 -10.69 4.76
CA ASN A 128 -3.10 -9.56 4.16
C ASN A 128 -3.53 -9.39 2.71
N TYR A 129 -3.50 -8.14 2.25
CA TYR A 129 -3.90 -7.80 0.89
C TYR A 129 -2.82 -6.98 0.18
N THR A 130 -2.54 -7.31 -1.08
CA THR A 130 -1.60 -6.54 -1.91
C THR A 130 -2.30 -6.01 -3.15
N LEU A 131 -2.28 -4.69 -3.29
CA LEU A 131 -2.78 -3.96 -4.45
C LEU A 131 -1.61 -3.59 -5.36
N GLY A 132 -1.66 -4.04 -6.62
CA GLY A 132 -0.75 -3.60 -7.68
C GLY A 132 -1.31 -2.35 -8.37
N ILE A 133 -0.50 -1.31 -8.46
CA ILE A 133 -0.78 -0.08 -9.21
C ILE A 133 0.21 0.00 -10.37
N THR A 134 -0.30 0.17 -11.58
CA THR A 134 0.52 0.23 -12.80
C THR A 134 1.17 1.60 -13.01
N GLU A 135 0.53 2.66 -12.52
CA GLU A 135 0.95 4.04 -12.79
C GLU A 135 0.98 4.87 -11.50
N GLN A 136 2.13 5.45 -11.17
CA GLN A 136 2.26 6.34 -10.00
C GLN A 136 1.54 7.69 -10.17
N ILE A 137 1.14 8.04 -11.38
CA ILE A 137 0.49 9.32 -11.74
C ILE A 137 -0.88 9.51 -11.05
N ILE A 138 -1.49 8.43 -10.56
CA ILE A 138 -2.76 8.50 -9.83
C ILE A 138 -2.66 9.32 -8.54
N PHE A 139 -1.46 9.48 -7.99
CA PHE A 139 -1.23 10.29 -6.80
C PHE A 139 -1.06 11.76 -7.16
N PRO A 140 -1.89 12.66 -6.59
CA PRO A 140 -1.85 14.09 -6.92
C PRO A 140 -0.57 14.80 -6.47
N GLU A 141 0.17 14.20 -5.56
CA GLU A 141 1.45 14.71 -5.04
C GLU A 141 2.59 14.64 -6.05
N ILE A 142 2.39 13.89 -7.14
CA ILE A 142 3.39 13.73 -8.20
C ILE A 142 3.14 14.76 -9.30
N ASN A 143 4.17 15.53 -9.63
CA ASN A 143 4.12 16.42 -10.78
C ASN A 143 4.39 15.62 -12.06
N ILE A 144 3.41 15.59 -12.96
CA ILE A 144 3.46 14.84 -14.22
C ILE A 144 4.62 15.30 -15.11
N ASP A 145 4.93 16.60 -15.11
CA ASP A 145 5.98 17.17 -15.94
C ASP A 145 7.40 16.75 -15.50
N SER A 146 7.54 16.32 -14.26
CA SER A 146 8.84 15.85 -13.70
C SER A 146 9.09 14.35 -13.86
N ILE A 147 8.09 13.61 -14.35
CA ILE A 147 8.18 12.15 -14.49
C ILE A 147 8.99 11.80 -15.73
N SER A 148 10.12 11.13 -15.53
CA SER A 148 10.91 10.57 -16.63
C SER A 148 10.37 9.25 -17.16
N LYS A 149 9.69 8.47 -16.32
CA LYS A 149 9.14 7.16 -16.65
C LYS A 149 7.95 6.79 -15.78
N ILE A 150 6.92 6.17 -16.37
CA ILE A 150 5.80 5.58 -15.65
C ILE A 150 6.28 4.31 -14.97
N LEU A 151 6.10 4.25 -13.65
CA LEU A 151 6.55 3.16 -12.80
C LEU A 151 5.39 2.65 -11.96
N GLY A 152 5.19 1.34 -11.97
CA GLY A 152 4.21 0.69 -11.09
C GLY A 152 4.72 0.51 -9.67
N MET A 153 3.80 0.28 -8.74
CA MET A 153 4.12 -0.02 -7.35
C MET A 153 3.14 -1.02 -6.75
N ASN A 154 3.59 -1.73 -5.72
CA ASN A 154 2.75 -2.60 -4.92
C ASN A 154 2.50 -1.95 -3.56
N ILE A 155 1.24 -1.97 -3.13
CA ILE A 155 0.79 -1.50 -1.83
C ILE A 155 0.26 -2.69 -1.06
N THR A 156 0.94 -3.09 0.00
CA THR A 156 0.58 -4.24 0.82
C THR A 156 0.00 -3.76 2.15
N PHE A 157 -1.23 -4.16 2.42
CA PHE A 157 -1.93 -3.95 3.68
C PHE A 157 -1.69 -5.17 4.56
N VAL A 158 -0.99 -4.97 5.67
CA VAL A 158 -0.72 -6.02 6.64
C VAL A 158 -1.69 -5.84 7.80
N THR A 159 -2.48 -6.87 8.05
CA THR A 159 -3.49 -6.88 9.10
C THR A 159 -3.15 -7.89 10.19
N SER A 160 -3.82 -7.83 11.33
CA SER A 160 -3.74 -8.83 12.38
C SER A 160 -4.82 -9.92 12.24
N ALA A 161 -5.54 -9.95 11.14
CA ALA A 161 -6.54 -10.98 10.84
C ALA A 161 -5.89 -12.38 10.76
N ARG A 162 -6.63 -13.39 11.11
CA ARG A 162 -6.20 -14.79 11.05
C ARG A 162 -6.65 -15.48 9.78
N THR A 163 -7.77 -15.02 9.22
CA THR A 163 -8.38 -15.55 8.00
C THR A 163 -8.54 -14.46 6.95
N ASP A 164 -8.66 -14.85 5.70
CA ASP A 164 -8.89 -13.93 4.60
C ASP A 164 -10.26 -13.25 4.71
N GLU A 165 -11.25 -13.93 5.27
CA GLU A 165 -12.60 -13.39 5.47
C GLU A 165 -12.56 -12.19 6.44
N GLU A 166 -11.86 -12.34 7.58
CA GLU A 166 -11.67 -11.27 8.54
C GLU A 166 -10.91 -10.07 7.92
N GLY A 167 -9.82 -10.37 7.18
CA GLY A 167 -9.04 -9.36 6.50
C GLY A 167 -9.83 -8.61 5.44
N TYR A 168 -10.63 -9.33 4.64
CA TYR A 168 -11.50 -8.76 3.63
C TYR A 168 -12.57 -7.85 4.24
N ALA A 169 -13.26 -8.32 5.29
CA ALA A 169 -14.27 -7.55 5.99
C ALA A 169 -13.68 -6.25 6.59
N LEU A 170 -12.50 -6.34 7.23
CA LEU A 170 -11.79 -5.18 7.75
C LEU A 170 -11.48 -4.15 6.66
N LEU A 171 -10.91 -4.58 5.54
CA LEU A 171 -10.51 -3.68 4.46
C LEU A 171 -11.73 -3.09 3.73
N ARG A 172 -12.81 -3.85 3.58
CA ARG A 172 -14.11 -3.39 3.07
C ARG A 172 -14.67 -2.28 3.96
N GLU A 173 -14.65 -2.45 5.27
CA GLU A 173 -15.12 -1.45 6.23
C GLU A 173 -14.27 -0.17 6.21
N PHE A 174 -12.98 -0.24 5.90
CA PHE A 174 -12.14 0.93 5.63
C PHE A 174 -12.46 1.62 4.31
N GLY A 175 -13.34 1.05 3.50
CA GLY A 175 -13.80 1.64 2.24
C GLY A 175 -13.00 1.24 1.00
N LEU A 176 -12.19 0.17 1.04
CA LEU A 176 -11.57 -0.34 -0.18
C LEU A 176 -12.66 -0.88 -1.13
N PRO A 177 -12.68 -0.41 -2.38
CA PRO A 177 -13.72 -0.74 -3.34
C PRO A 177 -13.46 -2.09 -4.02
N PHE A 178 -13.73 -3.18 -3.33
CA PHE A 178 -13.66 -4.51 -3.90
C PHE A 178 -14.73 -4.72 -4.99
N LYS A 179 -14.39 -5.47 -6.04
CA LYS A 179 -15.36 -5.91 -7.03
C LYS A 179 -16.44 -6.74 -6.34
N LYS A 180 -17.71 -6.45 -6.67
CA LYS A 180 -18.80 -7.35 -6.29
C LYS A 180 -18.70 -8.58 -7.19
N ASN A 181 -18.54 -9.75 -6.61
CA ASN A 181 -18.74 -11.02 -7.30
C ASN A 181 -20.19 -11.19 -7.73
#